data_1c8c9cc87fdc0c4cb4eaa1af83886c6f
#
_entry.id   1c8c9cc87fdc0c4cb4eaa1af83886c6f
#
_cell.length_a   1.000
_cell.length_b   1.000
_cell.length_c   1.000
_cell.angle_alpha   90.00
_cell.angle_beta   90.00
_cell.angle_gamma   90.00
#
_symmetry.space_group_name_H-M   'P 1'
#
loop_
_entity.id
_entity.type
_entity.pdbx_description
1 polymer ?
#
loop_
_entity_poly.entity_id
_entity_poly.type
_entity_poly.pdbx_seq_one_letter_code
_entity_poly.pdbx_strand_id
1 'polypeptide(L)'
;MLMHKKKCHLYSVVINLVVVAALFFSACSPAHQYEVDKLNSQSYALHYRNLDSTKVLAKRALALSGDYPTGYAEACNNLAFVAIAKMDYKLAKQWLNQVEERSDNQIELLIADVQNMRLCQREARNKDFYAYREKAMRRLRRIGEETDNLPPREYQRAVYAQSEFAVVASTYFYYVQLEKPMMQALNQIDPDALEQDTAQYLNYLYNYGSGGAITHGTQHEILQAEFDMLIRCYMLASGPNPYPYWQANALQAISEHIQDEDNREFLIRNNLPAFQYLNIEQMPANLLAGNFAQRALNLFSSYGDVYQTAGAHRTLAECYWQIRDYQSSLDC
;
A
#
# COMPACT_ATOMS: atom_id res chain seq x y z
N MET A 1 63.34 18.99 -31.46
CA MET A 1 62.11 18.43 -32.04
C MET A 1 61.49 17.30 -31.23
N LEU A 2 62.25 16.48 -30.49
CA LEU A 2 61.71 15.38 -29.64
C LEU A 2 61.04 15.81 -28.32
N MET A 3 61.45 16.94 -27.74
CA MET A 3 60.82 17.43 -26.49
C MET A 3 59.39 18.00 -26.67
N HIS A 4 59.02 18.51 -27.84
CA HIS A 4 57.69 19.02 -28.12
C HIS A 4 56.67 17.89 -28.31
N LYS A 5 57.06 16.76 -28.89
CA LYS A 5 56.16 15.60 -29.06
C LYS A 5 55.81 14.92 -27.74
N LYS A 6 56.73 14.87 -26.76
CA LYS A 6 56.44 14.30 -25.41
C LYS A 6 55.48 15.17 -24.62
N LYS A 7 55.54 16.50 -24.74
CA LYS A 7 54.58 17.40 -24.06
C LYS A 7 53.15 17.27 -24.64
N CYS A 8 53.01 17.17 -25.98
CA CYS A 8 51.70 16.97 -26.59
C CYS A 8 51.06 15.63 -26.19
N HIS A 9 51.82 14.57 -26.06
CA HIS A 9 51.32 13.26 -25.64
C HIS A 9 50.86 13.27 -24.17
N LEU A 10 51.62 13.96 -23.30
CA LEU A 10 51.23 14.10 -21.88
C LEU A 10 49.95 14.90 -21.70
N TYR A 11 49.78 15.99 -22.45
CA TYR A 11 48.53 16.80 -22.47
C TYR A 11 47.33 16.01 -22.97
N SER A 12 47.51 15.21 -24.03
CA SER A 12 46.44 14.34 -24.56
C SER A 12 46.01 13.26 -23.55
N VAL A 13 46.94 12.65 -22.80
CA VAL A 13 46.66 11.66 -21.76
C VAL A 13 45.94 12.30 -20.55
N VAL A 14 46.39 13.49 -20.13
CA VAL A 14 45.75 14.23 -19.04
C VAL A 14 44.34 14.67 -19.43
N ILE A 15 44.11 15.16 -20.63
CA ILE A 15 42.78 15.56 -21.13
C ILE A 15 41.87 14.34 -21.21
N ASN A 16 42.34 13.20 -21.71
CA ASN A 16 41.55 11.98 -21.74
C ASN A 16 41.20 11.46 -20.30
N LEU A 17 42.15 11.55 -19.34
CA LEU A 17 41.87 11.18 -17.95
C LEU A 17 40.86 12.11 -17.29
N VAL A 18 40.91 13.41 -17.57
CA VAL A 18 39.95 14.39 -17.06
C VAL A 18 38.56 14.18 -17.68
N VAL A 19 38.48 13.87 -18.98
CA VAL A 19 37.20 13.56 -19.64
C VAL A 19 36.61 12.25 -19.12
N VAL A 20 37.43 11.22 -18.91
CA VAL A 20 37.00 9.96 -18.31
C VAL A 20 36.55 10.17 -16.85
N ALA A 21 37.31 10.94 -16.06
CA ALA A 21 36.88 11.30 -14.69
C ALA A 21 35.58 12.12 -14.70
N ALA A 22 35.40 13.08 -15.60
CA ALA A 22 34.16 13.85 -15.71
C ALA A 22 32.96 12.99 -16.08
N LEU A 23 33.16 11.93 -16.91
CA LEU A 23 32.10 10.95 -17.22
C LEU A 23 31.71 10.07 -15.99
N PHE A 24 32.67 9.77 -15.12
CA PHE A 24 32.37 9.07 -13.87
C PHE A 24 31.66 9.94 -12.82
N PHE A 25 31.88 11.24 -12.81
CA PHE A 25 31.17 12.19 -11.94
C PHE A 25 29.77 12.55 -12.45
N SER A 26 29.41 12.27 -13.70
CA SER A 26 28.08 12.55 -14.24
C SER A 26 26.98 11.60 -13.72
N ALA A 27 27.33 10.45 -13.18
CA ALA A 27 26.36 9.46 -12.69
C ALA A 27 25.69 9.86 -11.38
N CYS A 28 26.21 10.85 -10.66
CA CYS A 28 25.71 11.32 -9.36
C CYS A 28 25.34 12.83 -9.38
N SER A 29 24.81 13.33 -10.50
CA SER A 29 24.38 14.72 -10.55
C SER A 29 23.04 14.92 -9.83
N PRO A 30 22.78 16.08 -9.18
CA PRO A 30 21.48 16.39 -8.55
C PRO A 30 20.31 16.25 -9.52
N ALA A 31 20.50 16.54 -10.80
CA ALA A 31 19.48 16.37 -11.85
C ALA A 31 19.11 14.89 -12.08
N HIS A 32 20.07 13.99 -11.98
CA HIS A 32 19.86 12.54 -12.12
C HIS A 32 19.10 11.97 -10.92
N GLN A 33 19.48 12.34 -9.69
CA GLN A 33 18.76 11.94 -8.49
C GLN A 33 17.31 12.44 -8.52
N TYR A 34 17.09 13.69 -8.91
CA TYR A 34 15.76 14.26 -9.07
C TYR A 34 14.87 13.44 -10.02
N GLU A 35 15.39 12.99 -11.17
CA GLU A 35 14.60 12.16 -12.12
C GLU A 35 14.26 10.79 -11.52
N VAL A 36 15.17 10.15 -10.81
CA VAL A 36 14.92 8.89 -10.08
C VAL A 36 13.85 9.09 -9.02
N ASP A 37 13.96 10.13 -8.21
CA ASP A 37 12.99 10.46 -7.15
C ASP A 37 11.62 10.74 -7.72
N LYS A 38 11.54 11.47 -8.84
CA LYS A 38 10.30 11.75 -9.54
C LYS A 38 9.63 10.47 -10.04
N LEU A 39 10.38 9.55 -10.66
CA LEU A 39 9.87 8.27 -11.14
C LEU A 39 9.37 7.39 -9.98
N ASN A 40 10.10 7.36 -8.87
CA ASN A 40 9.71 6.64 -7.67
C ASN A 40 8.44 7.21 -7.05
N SER A 41 8.33 8.53 -6.93
CA SER A 41 7.13 9.20 -6.42
C SER A 41 5.92 8.97 -7.33
N GLN A 42 6.10 9.01 -8.65
CA GLN A 42 5.05 8.66 -9.61
C GLN A 42 4.64 7.18 -9.52
N SER A 43 5.60 6.28 -9.30
CA SER A 43 5.35 4.86 -9.08
C SER A 43 4.50 4.65 -7.82
N TYR A 44 4.88 5.28 -6.70
CA TYR A 44 4.13 5.23 -5.45
C TYR A 44 2.69 5.77 -5.61
N ALA A 45 2.52 6.90 -6.29
CA ALA A 45 1.20 7.48 -6.52
C ALA A 45 0.23 6.56 -7.30
N LEU A 46 0.76 5.51 -7.94
CA LEU A 46 -0.02 4.52 -8.68
C LEU A 46 -0.22 3.18 -7.93
N HIS A 47 0.35 3.02 -6.71
CA HIS A 47 0.28 1.76 -5.95
C HIS A 47 -1.14 1.18 -5.89
N TYR A 48 -2.13 1.98 -5.52
CA TYR A 48 -3.52 1.55 -5.35
C TYR A 48 -4.42 1.93 -6.53
N ARG A 49 -3.82 2.35 -7.67
CA ARG A 49 -4.51 2.73 -8.89
C ARG A 49 -4.23 1.80 -10.05
N ASN A 50 -2.94 1.47 -10.28
CA ASN A 50 -2.53 0.67 -11.43
C ASN A 50 -1.18 -0.03 -11.18
N LEU A 51 -1.22 -1.32 -10.88
CA LEU A 51 -0.02 -2.11 -10.57
C LEU A 51 0.97 -2.21 -11.74
N ASP A 52 0.48 -2.29 -12.98
CA ASP A 52 1.36 -2.45 -14.13
C ASP A 52 2.12 -1.14 -14.42
N SER A 53 1.46 0.01 -14.30
CA SER A 53 2.11 1.31 -14.40
C SER A 53 3.09 1.56 -13.26
N THR A 54 2.73 1.17 -12.01
CA THR A 54 3.65 1.15 -10.86
C THR A 54 4.93 0.40 -11.20
N LYS A 55 4.79 -0.83 -11.71
CA LYS A 55 5.93 -1.69 -12.10
C LYS A 55 6.80 -1.06 -13.18
N VAL A 56 6.20 -0.45 -14.20
CA VAL A 56 6.93 0.19 -15.30
C VAL A 56 7.76 1.36 -14.79
N LEU A 57 7.17 2.24 -13.98
CA LEU A 57 7.88 3.40 -13.42
C LEU A 57 8.98 2.98 -12.45
N ALA A 58 8.71 2.03 -11.55
CA ALA A 58 9.71 1.51 -10.63
C ALA A 58 10.90 0.87 -11.37
N LYS A 59 10.66 0.10 -12.44
CA LYS A 59 11.75 -0.45 -13.28
C LYS A 59 12.58 0.65 -13.95
N ARG A 60 11.96 1.73 -14.40
CA ARG A 60 12.67 2.87 -14.98
C ARG A 60 13.51 3.58 -13.93
N ALA A 61 12.95 3.83 -12.73
CA ALA A 61 13.68 4.41 -11.60
C ALA A 61 14.89 3.53 -11.23
N LEU A 62 14.69 2.22 -11.13
CA LEU A 62 15.75 1.25 -10.85
C LEU A 62 16.88 1.29 -11.89
N ALA A 63 16.53 1.30 -13.16
CA ALA A 63 17.52 1.34 -14.25
C ALA A 63 18.35 2.64 -14.28
N LEU A 64 17.73 3.74 -13.81
CA LEU A 64 18.40 5.05 -13.73
C LEU A 64 19.13 5.25 -12.39
N SER A 65 18.83 4.50 -11.33
CA SER A 65 19.36 4.80 -9.99
C SER A 65 20.88 4.73 -9.85
N GLY A 66 21.56 3.87 -10.65
CA GLY A 66 23.03 3.82 -10.68
C GLY A 66 23.64 3.75 -9.28
N ASP A 67 24.46 4.75 -8.94
CA ASP A 67 25.11 4.92 -7.63
C ASP A 67 24.28 5.78 -6.65
N TYR A 68 22.96 5.80 -6.80
CA TYR A 68 22.04 6.46 -5.87
C TYR A 68 21.27 5.43 -5.01
N PRO A 69 21.83 4.98 -3.84
CA PRO A 69 21.31 3.86 -3.06
C PRO A 69 19.88 4.08 -2.56
N THR A 70 19.53 5.31 -2.14
CA THR A 70 18.16 5.63 -1.66
C THR A 70 17.13 5.46 -2.77
N GLY A 71 17.38 6.03 -3.95
CA GLY A 71 16.48 5.89 -5.09
C GLY A 71 16.38 4.45 -5.62
N TYR A 72 17.48 3.69 -5.55
CA TYR A 72 17.51 2.26 -5.85
C TYR A 72 16.62 1.47 -4.88
N ALA A 73 16.75 1.71 -3.58
CA ALA A 73 15.99 1.04 -2.54
C ALA A 73 14.49 1.33 -2.66
N GLU A 74 14.10 2.58 -2.90
CA GLU A 74 12.72 2.96 -3.13
C GLU A 74 12.12 2.26 -4.36
N ALA A 75 12.88 2.17 -5.46
CA ALA A 75 12.44 1.43 -6.65
C ALA A 75 12.24 -0.07 -6.37
N CYS A 76 13.13 -0.69 -5.59
CA CYS A 76 12.99 -2.07 -5.15
C CYS A 76 11.77 -2.26 -4.24
N ASN A 77 11.48 -1.34 -3.32
CA ASN A 77 10.29 -1.36 -2.49
C ASN A 77 9.01 -1.27 -3.32
N ASN A 78 8.97 -0.38 -4.32
CA ASN A 78 7.83 -0.28 -5.25
C ASN A 78 7.62 -1.56 -6.07
N LEU A 79 8.71 -2.22 -6.50
CA LEU A 79 8.64 -3.52 -7.21
C LEU A 79 8.20 -4.66 -6.29
N ALA A 80 8.65 -4.67 -5.04
CA ALA A 80 8.22 -5.64 -4.04
C ALA A 80 6.73 -5.52 -3.75
N PHE A 81 6.19 -4.30 -3.61
CA PHE A 81 4.76 -4.04 -3.46
C PHE A 81 3.94 -4.70 -4.58
N VAL A 82 4.34 -4.49 -5.84
CA VAL A 82 3.65 -5.12 -6.99
C VAL A 82 3.76 -6.64 -6.95
N ALA A 83 4.94 -7.19 -6.63
CA ALA A 83 5.13 -8.64 -6.56
C ALA A 83 4.28 -9.27 -5.45
N ILE A 84 4.12 -8.60 -4.29
CA ILE A 84 3.24 -9.04 -3.21
C ILE A 84 1.78 -9.08 -3.66
N ALA A 85 1.29 -8.02 -4.32
CA ALA A 85 -0.08 -7.97 -4.83
C ALA A 85 -0.37 -9.07 -5.87
N LYS A 86 0.63 -9.40 -6.70
CA LYS A 86 0.55 -10.49 -7.69
C LYS A 86 0.83 -11.88 -7.10
N MET A 87 1.04 -12.02 -5.78
CA MET A 87 1.43 -13.25 -5.06
C MET A 87 2.76 -13.88 -5.53
N ASP A 88 3.61 -13.12 -6.23
CA ASP A 88 4.98 -13.56 -6.55
C ASP A 88 5.92 -13.28 -5.36
N TYR A 89 5.72 -14.05 -4.29
CA TYR A 89 6.45 -13.87 -3.02
C TYR A 89 7.95 -14.14 -3.16
N LYS A 90 8.35 -15.00 -4.10
CA LYS A 90 9.75 -15.25 -4.38
C LYS A 90 10.42 -14.00 -4.95
N LEU A 91 9.79 -13.37 -5.94
CA LEU A 91 10.28 -12.15 -6.55
C LEU A 91 10.25 -10.98 -5.54
N ALA A 92 9.19 -10.88 -4.73
CA ALA A 92 9.11 -9.87 -3.68
C ALA A 92 10.30 -9.95 -2.71
N LYS A 93 10.63 -11.16 -2.20
CA LYS A 93 11.79 -11.39 -1.34
C LYS A 93 13.12 -10.99 -2.01
N GLN A 94 13.27 -11.24 -3.31
CA GLN A 94 14.47 -10.82 -4.04
C GLN A 94 14.63 -9.29 -4.03
N TRP A 95 13.54 -8.54 -4.29
CA TRP A 95 13.59 -7.09 -4.24
C TRP A 95 13.87 -6.56 -2.83
N LEU A 96 13.23 -7.12 -1.80
CA LEU A 96 13.43 -6.69 -0.41
C LEU A 96 14.87 -6.97 0.07
N ASN A 97 15.48 -8.09 -0.33
CA ASN A 97 16.88 -8.37 -0.06
C ASN A 97 17.81 -7.33 -0.70
N GLN A 98 17.49 -6.88 -1.94
CA GLN A 98 18.28 -5.83 -2.61
C GLN A 98 18.23 -4.50 -1.85
N VAL A 99 17.12 -4.18 -1.17
CA VAL A 99 17.04 -3.00 -0.29
C VAL A 99 18.02 -3.13 0.87
N GLU A 100 18.04 -4.28 1.54
CA GLU A 100 18.94 -4.53 2.69
C GLU A 100 20.43 -4.57 2.30
N GLU A 101 20.75 -5.06 1.10
CA GLU A 101 22.12 -5.19 0.62
C GLU A 101 22.73 -3.87 0.14
N ARG A 102 21.90 -2.94 -0.37
CA ARG A 102 22.39 -1.76 -1.09
C ARG A 102 22.06 -0.42 -0.46
N SER A 103 21.26 -0.38 0.61
CA SER A 103 20.84 0.88 1.22
C SER A 103 21.10 0.89 2.71
N ASP A 104 21.50 2.05 3.20
CA ASP A 104 21.56 2.41 4.63
C ASP A 104 20.43 3.37 5.04
N ASN A 105 19.58 3.79 4.10
CA ASN A 105 18.45 4.68 4.36
C ASN A 105 17.43 4.00 5.28
N GLN A 106 17.26 4.54 6.49
CA GLN A 106 16.45 3.91 7.53
C GLN A 106 14.96 3.87 7.18
N ILE A 107 14.46 4.83 6.39
CA ILE A 107 13.05 4.87 5.95
C ILE A 107 12.79 3.75 4.93
N GLU A 108 13.63 3.61 3.91
CA GLU A 108 13.47 2.57 2.90
C GLU A 108 13.68 1.16 3.49
N LEU A 109 14.60 1.01 4.44
CA LEU A 109 14.77 -0.22 5.20
C LEU A 109 13.56 -0.54 6.11
N LEU A 110 12.91 0.48 6.70
CA LEU A 110 11.67 0.31 7.45
C LEU A 110 10.55 -0.19 6.53
N ILE A 111 10.39 0.40 5.34
CA ILE A 111 9.40 -0.02 4.36
C ILE A 111 9.63 -1.48 3.95
N ALA A 112 10.88 -1.88 3.74
CA ALA A 112 11.24 -3.27 3.44
C ALA A 112 10.90 -4.23 4.59
N ASP A 113 11.16 -3.85 5.83
CA ASP A 113 10.78 -4.64 7.02
C ASP A 113 9.25 -4.81 7.10
N VAL A 114 8.47 -3.74 6.85
CA VAL A 114 6.99 -3.78 6.84
C VAL A 114 6.46 -4.69 5.73
N GLN A 115 7.04 -4.62 4.53
CA GLN A 115 6.65 -5.52 3.45
C GLN A 115 7.01 -6.99 3.75
N ASN A 116 8.14 -7.24 4.43
CA ASN A 116 8.47 -8.58 4.93
C ASN A 116 7.48 -9.06 6.00
N MET A 117 6.98 -8.17 6.89
CA MET A 117 5.88 -8.50 7.82
C MET A 117 4.63 -8.95 7.05
N ARG A 118 4.25 -8.22 6.00
CA ARG A 118 3.11 -8.57 5.13
C ARG A 118 3.29 -9.92 4.45
N LEU A 119 4.49 -10.21 3.94
CA LEU A 119 4.81 -11.53 3.38
C LEU A 119 4.70 -12.64 4.43
N CYS A 120 5.24 -12.42 5.63
CA CYS A 120 5.16 -13.39 6.72
C CYS A 120 3.71 -13.69 7.13
N GLN A 121 2.84 -12.66 7.16
CA GLN A 121 1.41 -12.81 7.41
C GLN A 121 0.76 -13.69 6.34
N ARG A 122 0.98 -13.40 5.07
CA ARG A 122 0.39 -14.15 3.94
C ARG A 122 0.90 -15.59 3.84
N GLU A 123 2.11 -15.86 4.29
CA GLU A 123 2.73 -17.19 4.33
C GLU A 123 2.56 -17.92 5.67
N ALA A 124 1.80 -17.35 6.65
CA ALA A 124 1.60 -17.87 7.99
C ALA A 124 2.93 -18.10 8.78
N ARG A 125 3.96 -17.31 8.53
CA ARG A 125 5.28 -17.39 9.18
C ARG A 125 5.32 -16.49 10.42
N ASN A 126 4.57 -16.86 11.47
CA ASN A 126 4.37 -16.05 12.66
C ASN A 126 5.67 -15.64 13.37
N LYS A 127 6.63 -16.57 13.52
CA LYS A 127 7.92 -16.26 14.16
C LYS A 127 8.68 -15.16 13.41
N ASP A 128 8.72 -15.25 12.09
CA ASP A 128 9.42 -14.29 11.25
C ASP A 128 8.68 -12.94 11.24
N PHE A 129 7.35 -12.95 11.30
CA PHE A 129 6.56 -11.73 11.46
C PHE A 129 7.00 -10.93 12.69
N TYR A 130 7.09 -11.57 13.86
CA TYR A 130 7.52 -10.89 15.07
C TYR A 130 8.97 -10.39 14.97
N ALA A 131 9.87 -11.14 14.33
CA ALA A 131 11.25 -10.71 14.13
C ALA A 131 11.33 -9.43 13.26
N TYR A 132 10.61 -9.37 12.14
CA TYR A 132 10.53 -8.18 11.29
C TYR A 132 9.84 -7.01 12.00
N ARG A 133 8.77 -7.29 12.75
CA ARG A 133 8.07 -6.26 13.55
C ARG A 133 9.03 -5.60 14.55
N GLU A 134 9.80 -6.37 15.30
CA GLU A 134 10.80 -5.84 16.24
C GLU A 134 11.89 -5.01 15.54
N LYS A 135 12.30 -5.43 14.36
CA LYS A 135 13.25 -4.69 13.53
C LYS A 135 12.65 -3.35 13.06
N ALA A 136 11.43 -3.37 12.55
CA ALA A 136 10.69 -2.17 12.15
C ALA A 136 10.47 -1.19 13.31
N MET A 137 10.09 -1.67 14.50
CA MET A 137 9.91 -0.83 15.69
C MET A 137 11.21 -0.13 16.13
N ARG A 138 12.37 -0.79 16.01
CA ARG A 138 13.64 -0.13 16.30
C ARG A 138 13.96 0.99 15.32
N ARG A 139 13.63 0.80 14.02
CA ARG A 139 13.80 1.84 13.00
C ARG A 139 12.84 3.00 13.20
N LEU A 140 11.56 2.71 13.50
CA LEU A 140 10.56 3.75 13.80
C LEU A 140 10.99 4.65 14.95
N ARG A 141 11.53 4.09 16.03
CA ARG A 141 12.05 4.91 17.15
C ARG A 141 13.18 5.84 16.70
N ARG A 142 14.13 5.32 15.92
CA ARG A 142 15.27 6.12 15.41
C ARG A 142 14.79 7.23 14.46
N ILE A 143 13.88 6.92 13.55
CA ILE A 143 13.30 7.91 12.62
C ILE A 143 12.52 8.96 13.40
N GLY A 144 11.75 8.57 14.43
CA GLY A 144 10.99 9.49 15.29
C GLY A 144 11.85 10.50 16.03
N GLU A 145 13.09 10.15 16.40
CA GLU A 145 14.04 11.08 17.02
C GLU A 145 14.57 12.16 16.04
N GLU A 146 14.48 11.92 14.74
CA GLU A 146 15.01 12.78 13.67
C GLU A 146 13.90 13.45 12.83
N THR A 147 12.62 13.15 13.09
CA THR A 147 11.48 13.51 12.23
C THR A 147 11.39 15.00 11.93
N ASP A 148 11.63 15.86 12.92
CA ASP A 148 11.52 17.31 12.77
C ASP A 148 12.59 17.91 11.83
N ASN A 149 13.64 17.17 11.54
CA ASN A 149 14.75 17.59 10.69
C ASN A 149 14.75 16.95 9.29
N LEU A 150 13.76 16.11 8.98
CA LEU A 150 13.69 15.44 7.69
C LEU A 150 13.30 16.41 6.57
N PRO A 151 13.92 16.32 5.38
CA PRO A 151 13.44 17.01 4.20
C PRO A 151 11.99 16.62 3.89
N PRO A 152 11.17 17.50 3.27
CA PRO A 152 9.74 17.26 3.06
C PRO A 152 9.40 15.92 2.39
N ARG A 153 10.20 15.50 1.41
CA ARG A 153 10.00 14.21 0.73
C ARG A 153 10.26 13.01 1.65
N GLU A 154 11.34 13.07 2.42
CA GLU A 154 11.68 12.01 3.38
C GLU A 154 10.67 11.95 4.53
N TYR A 155 10.18 13.09 5.00
CA TYR A 155 9.10 13.17 5.96
C TYR A 155 7.83 12.44 5.46
N GLN A 156 7.39 12.73 4.23
CA GLN A 156 6.25 12.04 3.63
C GLN A 156 6.47 10.52 3.51
N ARG A 157 7.70 10.12 3.14
CA ARG A 157 8.06 8.68 3.10
C ARG A 157 8.07 8.05 4.49
N ALA A 158 8.49 8.76 5.53
CA ALA A 158 8.44 8.28 6.91
C ALA A 158 6.99 8.12 7.40
N VAL A 159 6.11 9.07 7.11
CA VAL A 159 4.67 9.01 7.42
C VAL A 159 4.02 7.80 6.73
N TYR A 160 4.32 7.59 5.45
CA TYR A 160 3.89 6.39 4.71
C TYR A 160 4.35 5.11 5.41
N ALA A 161 5.63 5.00 5.74
CA ALA A 161 6.21 3.81 6.37
C ALA A 161 5.57 3.52 7.74
N GLN A 162 5.31 4.55 8.54
CA GLN A 162 4.66 4.44 9.85
C GLN A 162 3.19 3.98 9.70
N SER A 163 2.43 4.57 8.78
CA SER A 163 1.05 4.17 8.49
C SER A 163 0.98 2.70 8.04
N GLU A 164 1.81 2.29 7.09
CA GLU A 164 1.87 0.90 6.63
C GLU A 164 2.28 -0.08 7.74
N PHE A 165 3.22 0.29 8.60
CA PHE A 165 3.59 -0.51 9.78
C PHE A 165 2.38 -0.74 10.69
N ALA A 166 1.66 0.32 11.03
CA ALA A 166 0.49 0.25 11.91
C ALA A 166 -0.60 -0.64 11.30
N VAL A 167 -0.90 -0.46 10.01
CA VAL A 167 -1.91 -1.26 9.29
C VAL A 167 -1.51 -2.73 9.18
N VAL A 168 -0.29 -3.03 8.77
CA VAL A 168 0.16 -4.43 8.63
C VAL A 168 0.20 -5.14 9.98
N ALA A 169 0.64 -4.44 11.04
CA ALA A 169 0.62 -4.99 12.39
C ALA A 169 -0.82 -5.23 12.89
N SER A 170 -1.73 -4.26 12.71
CA SER A 170 -3.12 -4.40 13.13
C SER A 170 -3.84 -5.53 12.38
N THR A 171 -3.67 -5.61 11.08
CA THR A 171 -4.24 -6.68 10.26
C THR A 171 -3.77 -8.06 10.72
N TYR A 172 -2.48 -8.21 11.03
CA TYR A 172 -1.98 -9.47 11.60
C TYR A 172 -2.65 -9.79 12.92
N PHE A 173 -2.72 -8.83 13.85
CA PHE A 173 -3.34 -9.02 15.16
C PHE A 173 -4.84 -9.31 15.08
N TYR A 174 -5.54 -8.74 14.12
CA TYR A 174 -6.94 -9.08 13.82
C TYR A 174 -7.07 -10.56 13.44
N TYR A 175 -6.28 -11.08 12.52
CA TYR A 175 -6.35 -12.49 12.11
C TYR A 175 -5.97 -13.49 13.20
N VAL A 176 -5.09 -13.13 14.12
CA VAL A 176 -4.73 -13.96 15.27
C VAL A 176 -5.59 -13.65 16.52
N GLN A 177 -6.65 -12.86 16.35
CA GLN A 177 -7.65 -12.52 17.39
C GLN A 177 -7.04 -11.85 18.64
N LEU A 178 -6.08 -10.98 18.45
CA LEU A 178 -5.44 -10.18 19.50
C LEU A 178 -5.92 -8.72 19.41
N GLU A 179 -7.13 -8.46 19.92
CA GLU A 179 -7.81 -7.15 19.85
C GLU A 179 -6.96 -6.00 20.44
N LYS A 180 -6.44 -6.15 21.66
CA LYS A 180 -5.66 -5.10 22.31
C LYS A 180 -4.39 -4.70 21.54
N PRO A 181 -3.53 -5.62 21.06
CA PRO A 181 -2.42 -5.30 20.18
C PRO A 181 -2.86 -4.69 18.84
N MET A 182 -3.99 -5.12 18.27
CA MET A 182 -4.57 -4.56 17.06
C MET A 182 -4.88 -3.07 17.24
N MET A 183 -5.63 -2.73 18.28
CA MET A 183 -5.98 -1.34 18.62
C MET A 183 -4.76 -0.48 18.92
N GLN A 184 -3.78 -1.03 19.65
CA GLN A 184 -2.53 -0.32 19.92
C GLN A 184 -1.74 -0.02 18.64
N ALA A 185 -1.80 -0.87 17.62
CA ALA A 185 -1.18 -0.62 16.35
C ALA A 185 -1.91 0.48 15.57
N LEU A 186 -3.24 0.42 15.45
CA LEU A 186 -4.05 1.42 14.74
C LEU A 186 -3.95 2.81 15.36
N ASN A 187 -3.95 2.90 16.70
CA ASN A 187 -3.85 4.17 17.42
C ASN A 187 -2.49 4.90 17.25
N GLN A 188 -1.53 4.29 16.56
CA GLN A 188 -0.28 4.97 16.15
C GLN A 188 -0.44 5.79 14.88
N ILE A 189 -1.55 5.65 14.16
CA ILE A 189 -1.83 6.43 12.95
C ILE A 189 -2.36 7.79 13.38
N ASP A 190 -1.67 8.84 12.94
CA ASP A 190 -2.13 10.21 13.03
C ASP A 190 -2.86 10.58 11.72
N PRO A 191 -4.20 10.67 11.70
CA PRO A 191 -4.94 10.97 10.49
C PRO A 191 -4.62 12.36 9.92
N ASP A 192 -4.24 13.33 10.77
CA ASP A 192 -3.90 14.67 10.32
C ASP A 192 -2.58 14.68 9.53
N ALA A 193 -1.62 13.83 9.90
CA ALA A 193 -0.39 13.65 9.14
C ALA A 193 -0.63 13.00 7.75
N LEU A 194 -1.78 12.35 7.54
CA LEU A 194 -2.14 11.70 6.27
C LEU A 194 -2.86 12.62 5.28
N GLU A 195 -3.19 13.88 5.63
CA GLU A 195 -3.94 14.79 4.76
C GLU A 195 -3.32 14.96 3.36
N GLN A 196 -2.00 14.89 3.26
CA GLN A 196 -1.28 15.02 1.99
C GLN A 196 -1.07 13.70 1.25
N ASP A 197 -1.41 12.56 1.88
CA ASP A 197 -1.32 11.22 1.28
C ASP A 197 -2.69 10.55 1.22
N THR A 198 -3.43 10.85 0.16
CA THR A 198 -4.79 10.30 -0.04
C THR A 198 -4.81 8.78 0.02
N ALA A 199 -3.77 8.07 -0.48
CA ALA A 199 -3.74 6.62 -0.47
C ALA A 199 -3.67 6.07 0.96
N GLN A 200 -2.87 6.69 1.84
CA GLN A 200 -2.77 6.30 3.24
C GLN A 200 -3.99 6.76 4.06
N TYR A 201 -4.59 7.89 3.71
CA TYR A 201 -5.83 8.30 4.34
C TYR A 201 -7.00 7.35 4.01
N LEU A 202 -7.09 6.87 2.76
CA LEU A 202 -8.05 5.83 2.37
C LEU A 202 -7.79 4.51 3.11
N ASN A 203 -6.52 4.13 3.30
CA ASN A 203 -6.12 2.98 4.09
C ASN A 203 -6.58 3.10 5.56
N TYR A 204 -6.40 4.27 6.17
CA TYR A 204 -6.89 4.58 7.51
C TYR A 204 -8.43 4.42 7.60
N LEU A 205 -9.19 5.08 6.71
CA LEU A 205 -10.64 5.01 6.70
C LEU A 205 -11.15 3.56 6.57
N TYR A 206 -10.55 2.80 5.66
CA TYR A 206 -10.90 1.39 5.47
C TYR A 206 -10.64 0.54 6.72
N ASN A 207 -9.47 0.67 7.35
CA ASN A 207 -9.14 -0.13 8.52
C ASN A 207 -10.01 0.18 9.74
N TYR A 208 -10.49 1.41 9.88
CA TYR A 208 -11.46 1.76 10.92
C TYR A 208 -12.89 1.34 10.58
N GLY A 209 -13.24 1.31 9.30
CA GLY A 209 -14.58 0.93 8.83
C GLY A 209 -14.79 -0.56 8.61
N SER A 210 -13.73 -1.36 8.44
CA SER A 210 -13.84 -2.79 8.12
C SER A 210 -14.20 -3.69 9.30
N GLY A 211 -14.32 -3.14 10.49
CA GLY A 211 -14.77 -3.84 11.71
C GLY A 211 -13.67 -4.07 12.76
N GLY A 212 -14.07 -4.02 14.01
CA GLY A 212 -13.23 -4.32 15.18
C GLY A 212 -12.33 -3.19 15.67
N ALA A 213 -12.25 -2.06 14.99
CA ALA A 213 -11.46 -0.90 15.41
C ALA A 213 -12.26 0.08 16.28
N ILE A 214 -13.56 0.13 16.12
CA ILE A 214 -14.46 0.98 16.92
C ILE A 214 -15.09 0.11 18.01
N THR A 215 -14.72 0.36 19.27
CA THR A 215 -15.05 -0.52 20.39
C THR A 215 -16.00 0.11 21.42
N HIS A 216 -16.39 1.37 21.23
CA HIS A 216 -17.24 2.09 22.18
C HIS A 216 -18.58 2.44 21.53
N GLY A 217 -19.67 2.13 22.22
CA GLY A 217 -21.05 2.37 21.81
C GLY A 217 -21.88 1.09 21.77
N THR A 218 -23.14 1.24 21.42
CA THR A 218 -24.03 0.11 21.11
C THR A 218 -23.64 -0.51 19.77
N GLN A 219 -24.09 -1.74 19.50
CA GLN A 219 -23.81 -2.41 18.22
C GLN A 219 -24.21 -1.56 17.00
N HIS A 220 -25.35 -0.88 17.04
CA HIS A 220 -25.79 -0.01 15.96
C HIS A 220 -24.96 1.27 15.83
N GLU A 221 -24.50 1.86 16.94
CA GLU A 221 -23.60 3.03 16.89
C GLU A 221 -22.23 2.67 16.31
N ILE A 222 -21.69 1.51 16.68
CA ILE A 222 -20.44 0.98 16.10
C ILE A 222 -20.63 0.73 14.60
N LEU A 223 -21.67 0.00 14.21
CA LEU A 223 -21.99 -0.30 12.82
C LEU A 223 -22.17 0.97 11.97
N GLN A 224 -22.86 2.00 12.51
CA GLN A 224 -23.01 3.28 11.81
C GLN A 224 -21.67 3.98 11.63
N ALA A 225 -20.85 4.02 12.67
CA ALA A 225 -19.55 4.66 12.60
C ALA A 225 -18.60 3.94 11.60
N GLU A 226 -18.62 2.60 11.58
CA GLU A 226 -17.88 1.80 10.59
C GLU A 226 -18.38 2.08 9.16
N PHE A 227 -19.70 2.09 8.96
CA PHE A 227 -20.30 2.41 7.66
C PHE A 227 -19.94 3.83 7.19
N ASP A 228 -19.94 4.82 8.08
CA ASP A 228 -19.56 6.20 7.75
C ASP A 228 -18.10 6.29 7.26
N MET A 229 -17.19 5.53 7.87
CA MET A 229 -15.80 5.43 7.42
C MET A 229 -15.70 4.78 6.04
N LEU A 230 -16.43 3.69 5.79
CA LEU A 230 -16.42 2.98 4.52
C LEU A 230 -17.01 3.79 3.38
N ILE A 231 -18.16 4.47 3.61
CA ILE A 231 -18.78 5.30 2.57
C ILE A 231 -17.90 6.50 2.23
N ARG A 232 -17.26 7.11 3.24
CA ARG A 232 -16.29 8.18 3.02
C ARG A 232 -15.07 7.68 2.25
N CYS A 233 -14.55 6.49 2.57
CA CYS A 233 -13.48 5.85 1.81
C CYS A 233 -13.87 5.66 0.34
N TYR A 234 -15.06 5.08 0.09
CA TYR A 234 -15.55 4.85 -1.27
C TYR A 234 -15.72 6.16 -2.06
N MET A 235 -16.33 7.18 -1.45
CA MET A 235 -16.56 8.47 -2.11
C MET A 235 -15.24 9.16 -2.50
N LEU A 236 -14.28 9.21 -1.58
CA LEU A 236 -12.95 9.78 -1.84
C LEU A 236 -12.18 8.98 -2.89
N ALA A 237 -12.27 7.64 -2.82
CA ALA A 237 -11.63 6.75 -3.80
C ALA A 237 -12.27 6.84 -5.19
N SER A 238 -13.49 7.40 -5.31
CA SER A 238 -14.24 7.55 -6.57
C SER A 238 -14.04 8.92 -7.23
N GLY A 239 -13.12 9.74 -6.74
CA GLY A 239 -12.80 11.06 -7.29
C GLY A 239 -12.23 11.03 -8.71
N PRO A 240 -11.81 12.20 -9.25
CA PRO A 240 -11.35 12.34 -10.64
C PRO A 240 -10.16 11.41 -11.02
N ASN A 241 -9.34 11.08 -10.04
CA ASN A 241 -8.25 10.12 -10.17
C ASN A 241 -8.52 8.92 -9.25
N PRO A 242 -9.33 7.94 -9.69
CA PRO A 242 -9.88 6.91 -8.83
C PRO A 242 -8.79 5.97 -8.28
N TYR A 243 -9.12 5.40 -7.11
CA TYR A 243 -8.34 4.34 -6.47
C TYR A 243 -9.15 3.02 -6.48
N PRO A 244 -9.11 2.23 -7.57
CA PRO A 244 -9.91 1.02 -7.71
C PRO A 244 -9.72 0.04 -6.56
N TYR A 245 -8.51 -0.06 -6.02
CA TYR A 245 -8.21 -0.89 -4.87
C TYR A 245 -9.03 -0.49 -3.63
N TRP A 246 -9.08 0.81 -3.30
CA TRP A 246 -9.83 1.28 -2.13
C TRP A 246 -11.34 1.32 -2.37
N GLN A 247 -11.80 1.56 -3.60
CA GLN A 247 -13.21 1.37 -3.95
C GLN A 247 -13.65 -0.08 -3.70
N ALA A 248 -12.85 -1.04 -4.13
CA ALA A 248 -13.13 -2.47 -3.97
C ALA A 248 -13.16 -2.88 -2.51
N ASN A 249 -12.14 -2.47 -1.71
CA ASN A 249 -12.09 -2.76 -0.29
C ASN A 249 -13.30 -2.20 0.47
N ALA A 250 -13.70 -0.95 0.21
CA ALA A 250 -14.86 -0.35 0.83
C ALA A 250 -16.16 -1.08 0.47
N LEU A 251 -16.36 -1.42 -0.82
CA LEU A 251 -17.54 -2.18 -1.26
C LEU A 251 -17.60 -3.58 -0.66
N GLN A 252 -16.47 -4.28 -0.57
CA GLN A 252 -16.39 -5.60 0.06
C GLN A 252 -16.77 -5.53 1.54
N ALA A 253 -16.21 -4.58 2.29
CA ALA A 253 -16.53 -4.42 3.71
C ALA A 253 -17.99 -3.99 3.93
N ILE A 254 -18.54 -3.09 3.09
CA ILE A 254 -19.98 -2.76 3.12
C ILE A 254 -20.82 -4.01 2.85
N SER A 255 -20.42 -4.84 1.86
CA SER A 255 -21.09 -6.12 1.58
C SER A 255 -21.11 -7.02 2.82
N GLU A 256 -19.98 -7.17 3.50
CA GLU A 256 -19.85 -7.99 4.70
C GLU A 256 -20.74 -7.47 5.85
N HIS A 257 -20.81 -6.15 6.05
CA HIS A 257 -21.66 -5.55 7.09
C HIS A 257 -23.17 -5.76 6.85
N ILE A 258 -23.61 -5.77 5.59
CA ILE A 258 -25.05 -5.92 5.25
C ILE A 258 -25.46 -7.36 4.92
N GLN A 259 -24.60 -8.34 5.12
CA GLN A 259 -24.97 -9.76 5.03
C GLN A 259 -26.01 -10.10 6.11
N ASP A 260 -25.82 -9.61 7.33
CA ASP A 260 -26.80 -9.72 8.41
C ASP A 260 -28.05 -8.88 8.07
N GLU A 261 -29.25 -9.46 8.30
CA GLU A 261 -30.52 -8.83 7.92
C GLU A 261 -30.83 -7.60 8.79
N ASP A 262 -30.63 -7.69 10.08
CA ASP A 262 -30.90 -6.58 11.03
C ASP A 262 -29.94 -5.41 10.76
N ASN A 263 -28.67 -5.69 10.54
CA ASN A 263 -27.66 -4.70 10.15
C ASN A 263 -28.03 -4.02 8.83
N ARG A 264 -28.44 -4.79 7.82
CA ARG A 264 -28.83 -4.30 6.52
C ARG A 264 -30.04 -3.37 6.60
N GLU A 265 -31.11 -3.78 7.32
CA GLU A 265 -32.30 -2.95 7.50
C GLU A 265 -31.99 -1.66 8.24
N PHE A 266 -31.18 -1.74 9.31
CA PHE A 266 -30.73 -0.58 10.07
C PHE A 266 -29.98 0.41 9.18
N LEU A 267 -28.94 -0.05 8.44
CA LEU A 267 -28.11 0.81 7.60
C LEU A 267 -28.90 1.45 6.46
N ILE A 268 -29.76 0.69 5.75
CA ILE A 268 -30.57 1.22 4.65
C ILE A 268 -31.49 2.32 5.17
N ARG A 269 -32.21 2.07 6.27
CA ARG A 269 -33.16 3.02 6.86
C ARG A 269 -32.49 4.34 7.27
N ASN A 270 -31.28 4.28 7.81
CA ASN A 270 -30.59 5.46 8.35
C ASN A 270 -29.67 6.15 7.32
N ASN A 271 -29.35 5.51 6.20
CA ASN A 271 -28.34 6.00 5.25
C ASN A 271 -28.85 6.00 3.80
N LEU A 272 -30.14 6.25 3.58
CA LEU A 272 -30.73 6.21 2.24
C LEU A 272 -29.95 7.05 1.20
N PRO A 273 -29.46 8.28 1.46
CA PRO A 273 -28.68 9.04 0.49
C PRO A 273 -27.36 8.36 0.09
N ALA A 274 -26.69 7.68 1.04
CA ALA A 274 -25.46 6.95 0.75
C ALA A 274 -25.74 5.74 -0.16
N PHE A 275 -26.81 5.01 0.11
CA PHE A 275 -27.23 3.90 -0.73
C PHE A 275 -27.70 4.36 -2.12
N GLN A 276 -28.35 5.52 -2.25
CA GLN A 276 -28.65 6.15 -3.53
C GLN A 276 -27.38 6.49 -4.30
N TYR A 277 -26.39 7.07 -3.65
CA TYR A 277 -25.07 7.32 -4.25
C TYR A 277 -24.39 6.03 -4.75
N LEU A 278 -24.61 4.90 -4.09
CA LEU A 278 -24.13 3.59 -4.50
C LEU A 278 -24.93 2.94 -5.64
N ASN A 279 -25.97 3.63 -6.19
CA ASN A 279 -26.81 3.19 -7.31
C ASN A 279 -27.59 1.89 -7.07
N ILE A 280 -28.31 1.80 -5.94
CA ILE A 280 -29.05 0.59 -5.59
C ILE A 280 -30.58 0.75 -5.55
N GLU A 281 -31.11 1.87 -6.03
CA GLU A 281 -32.54 2.29 -5.87
C GLU A 281 -33.57 1.26 -6.35
N GLN A 282 -33.19 0.28 -7.16
CA GLN A 282 -34.12 -0.71 -7.75
C GLN A 282 -33.81 -2.16 -7.41
N MET A 283 -32.88 -2.40 -6.49
CA MET A 283 -32.44 -3.75 -6.17
C MET A 283 -33.13 -4.29 -4.92
N PRO A 284 -33.61 -5.55 -4.90
CA PRO A 284 -34.09 -6.20 -3.69
C PRO A 284 -33.03 -6.20 -2.57
N ALA A 285 -33.43 -5.86 -1.34
CA ALA A 285 -32.51 -5.70 -0.22
C ALA A 285 -31.63 -6.93 0.04
N ASN A 286 -32.15 -8.13 -0.14
CA ASN A 286 -31.42 -9.39 0.03
C ASN A 286 -30.35 -9.65 -1.04
N LEU A 287 -30.35 -8.92 -2.15
CA LEU A 287 -29.33 -9.03 -3.22
C LEU A 287 -28.23 -7.98 -3.13
N LEU A 288 -28.35 -6.99 -2.24
CA LEU A 288 -27.41 -5.87 -2.14
C LEU A 288 -26.01 -6.32 -1.78
N ALA A 289 -25.86 -7.19 -0.79
CA ALA A 289 -24.57 -7.70 -0.36
C ALA A 289 -23.82 -8.38 -1.53
N GLY A 290 -24.49 -9.27 -2.26
CA GLY A 290 -23.94 -9.92 -3.44
C GLY A 290 -23.56 -8.94 -4.55
N ASN A 291 -24.36 -7.89 -4.78
CA ASN A 291 -24.01 -6.84 -5.74
C ASN A 291 -22.74 -6.10 -5.37
N PHE A 292 -22.59 -5.69 -4.13
CA PHE A 292 -21.37 -4.99 -3.69
C PHE A 292 -20.15 -5.91 -3.73
N ALA A 293 -20.28 -7.17 -3.33
CA ALA A 293 -19.21 -8.17 -3.45
C ALA A 293 -18.79 -8.38 -4.92
N GLN A 294 -19.76 -8.48 -5.85
CA GLN A 294 -19.48 -8.62 -7.28
C GLN A 294 -18.76 -7.39 -7.85
N ARG A 295 -19.18 -6.19 -7.46
CA ARG A 295 -18.51 -4.94 -7.88
C ARG A 295 -17.08 -4.87 -7.33
N ALA A 296 -16.87 -5.26 -6.08
CA ALA A 296 -15.55 -5.35 -5.47
C ALA A 296 -14.66 -6.35 -6.21
N LEU A 297 -15.18 -7.54 -6.53
CA LEU A 297 -14.48 -8.57 -7.31
C LEU A 297 -14.04 -8.05 -8.68
N ASN A 298 -14.90 -7.35 -9.40
CA ASN A 298 -14.59 -6.78 -10.71
C ASN A 298 -13.46 -5.73 -10.61
N LEU A 299 -13.48 -4.90 -9.59
CA LEU A 299 -12.44 -3.89 -9.34
C LEU A 299 -11.10 -4.52 -8.96
N PHE A 300 -11.06 -5.50 -8.05
CA PHE A 300 -9.84 -6.20 -7.69
C PHE A 300 -9.24 -6.98 -8.87
N SER A 301 -10.07 -7.64 -9.65
CA SER A 301 -9.64 -8.39 -10.85
C SER A 301 -9.02 -7.44 -11.89
N SER A 302 -9.64 -6.28 -12.14
CA SER A 302 -9.12 -5.29 -13.08
C SER A 302 -7.86 -4.59 -12.57
N TYR A 303 -7.77 -4.35 -11.26
CA TYR A 303 -6.57 -3.82 -10.62
C TYR A 303 -5.43 -4.84 -10.60
N GLY A 304 -5.76 -6.14 -10.50
CA GLY A 304 -4.83 -7.25 -10.60
C GLY A 304 -4.18 -7.66 -9.27
N ASP A 305 -4.81 -7.40 -8.12
CA ASP A 305 -4.41 -7.97 -6.83
C ASP A 305 -5.03 -9.37 -6.68
N VAL A 306 -4.18 -10.39 -6.79
CA VAL A 306 -4.61 -11.80 -6.77
C VAL A 306 -5.16 -12.22 -5.40
N TYR A 307 -4.53 -11.74 -4.33
CA TYR A 307 -4.95 -12.07 -2.96
C TYR A 307 -6.33 -11.49 -2.63
N GLN A 308 -6.54 -10.21 -2.95
CA GLN A 308 -7.83 -9.55 -2.71
C GLN A 308 -8.93 -10.08 -3.64
N THR A 309 -8.60 -10.44 -4.87
CA THR A 309 -9.54 -11.11 -5.79
C THR A 309 -10.06 -12.41 -5.17
N ALA A 310 -9.18 -13.24 -4.60
CA ALA A 310 -9.59 -14.47 -3.92
C ALA A 310 -10.47 -14.17 -2.68
N GLY A 311 -10.15 -13.12 -1.91
CA GLY A 311 -10.98 -12.66 -0.80
C GLY A 311 -12.38 -12.23 -1.23
N ALA A 312 -12.48 -11.48 -2.34
CA ALA A 312 -13.77 -11.05 -2.89
C ALA A 312 -14.62 -12.21 -3.43
N HIS A 313 -14.00 -13.24 -4.03
CA HIS A 313 -14.70 -14.46 -4.40
C HIS A 313 -15.32 -15.16 -3.18
N ARG A 314 -14.57 -15.25 -2.07
CA ARG A 314 -15.10 -15.82 -0.82
C ARG A 314 -16.32 -15.03 -0.32
N THR A 315 -16.22 -13.70 -0.23
CA THR A 315 -17.35 -12.85 0.21
C THR A 315 -18.56 -13.02 -0.69
N LEU A 316 -18.36 -13.11 -2.02
CA LEU A 316 -19.44 -13.35 -2.98
C LEU A 316 -20.10 -14.72 -2.80
N ALA A 317 -19.30 -15.78 -2.60
CA ALA A 317 -19.79 -17.12 -2.31
C ALA A 317 -20.63 -17.16 -1.03
N GLU A 318 -20.20 -16.48 0.03
CA GLU A 318 -20.96 -16.33 1.28
C GLU A 318 -22.30 -15.62 1.05
N CYS A 319 -22.35 -14.56 0.22
CA CYS A 319 -23.58 -13.87 -0.14
C CYS A 319 -24.56 -14.79 -0.88
N TYR A 320 -24.11 -15.58 -1.86
CA TYR A 320 -24.94 -16.54 -2.58
C TYR A 320 -25.46 -17.66 -1.66
N TRP A 321 -24.61 -18.15 -0.76
CA TRP A 321 -25.00 -19.15 0.24
C TRP A 321 -26.18 -18.66 1.12
N GLN A 322 -26.13 -17.42 1.58
CA GLN A 322 -27.16 -16.84 2.45
C GLN A 322 -28.52 -16.72 1.77
N ILE A 323 -28.56 -16.42 0.46
CA ILE A 323 -29.81 -16.38 -0.32
C ILE A 323 -30.21 -17.77 -0.87
N ARG A 324 -29.50 -18.83 -0.47
CA ARG A 324 -29.72 -20.24 -0.88
C ARG A 324 -29.48 -20.50 -2.38
N ASP A 325 -28.73 -19.64 -3.05
CA ASP A 325 -28.22 -19.92 -4.39
C ASP A 325 -26.90 -20.71 -4.29
N TYR A 326 -27.06 -22.00 -3.94
CA TYR A 326 -25.91 -22.87 -3.68
C TYR A 326 -25.07 -23.13 -4.93
N GLN A 327 -25.69 -23.11 -6.13
CA GLN A 327 -24.95 -23.31 -7.37
C GLN A 327 -24.00 -22.15 -7.61
N SER A 328 -24.48 -20.93 -7.57
CA SER A 328 -23.64 -19.72 -7.74
C SER A 328 -22.56 -19.62 -6.65
N SER A 329 -22.88 -20.07 -5.42
CA SER A 329 -21.90 -20.11 -4.32
C SER A 329 -20.75 -21.07 -4.60
N LEU A 330 -21.02 -22.24 -5.23
CA LEU A 330 -20.01 -23.23 -5.58
C LEU A 330 -19.17 -22.81 -6.80
N ASP A 331 -19.74 -21.98 -7.68
CA ASP A 331 -19.07 -21.52 -8.90
C ASP A 331 -18.12 -20.32 -8.64
N CYS A 332 -18.19 -19.74 -7.45
CA CYS A 332 -17.27 -18.67 -7.00
C CYS A 332 -15.91 -19.20 -6.56
#